data_d71b7235a577418304c2e351e4ead7d8
#
_entry.id   d71b7235a577418304c2e351e4ead7d8
#
_cell.length_a   1.000
_cell.length_b   1.000
_cell.length_c   1.000
_cell.angle_alpha   90.00
_cell.angle_beta   90.00
_cell.angle_gamma   90.00
#
_symmetry.space_group_name_H-M   'P 1'
#
loop_
_entity.id
_entity.type
_entity.pdbx_description
1 polymer ?
#
loop_
_entity_poly.entity_id
_entity_poly.type
_entity_poly.pdbx_seq_one_letter_code
_entity_poly.pdbx_strand_id
1 'polypeptide(L)'
;MSDRLRPLDGVRGIAALIIACFLHWHDNINPNFVLLRFWNGYLDGRILVEFFFLISGLTFTAFYMKRIANSEVSFSDFIYSRFVRLAPLYYGTLFYVTFMLILRKIFSVGTFTYQYNDVHHFVLNLLMIQNYGLQTDANFNAISWTVCIEVLMYIVFFVICKMTKTKHTYFAICWGLIIVGYTLEKSDWKGSTFTLVNANIGRGMIAFFFGSLLYFLLLKAYQGGIRLKLIMFSIMTACTLG
;
A
#
# COMPACT_ATOMS: atom_id res chain seq x y z
N MET A 1 5.64 -1.46 24.67
CA MET A 1 5.01 -0.70 23.58
C MET A 1 4.57 -1.58 22.39
N SER A 2 5.18 -2.73 22.19
CA SER A 2 4.82 -3.70 21.13
C SER A 2 3.40 -4.28 21.25
N ASP A 3 2.91 -4.54 22.45
CA ASP A 3 1.57 -5.13 22.66
C ASP A 3 0.39 -4.18 22.34
N ARG A 4 0.64 -2.89 22.22
CA ARG A 4 -0.42 -1.89 22.04
C ARG A 4 -0.88 -1.73 20.59
N LEU A 5 -0.15 -2.23 19.61
CA LEU A 5 -0.49 -2.14 18.19
C LEU A 5 -0.92 -3.48 17.56
N ARG A 6 -1.01 -4.56 18.34
CA ARG A 6 -1.61 -5.84 17.89
C ARG A 6 -2.99 -5.68 17.23
N PRO A 7 -3.88 -4.76 17.69
CA PRO A 7 -5.14 -4.54 16.99
C PRO A 7 -4.97 -4.05 15.56
N LEU A 8 -3.90 -3.30 15.22
CA LEU A 8 -3.63 -2.83 13.87
C LEU A 8 -3.26 -3.97 12.90
N ASP A 9 -2.53 -4.97 13.41
CA ASP A 9 -2.20 -6.16 12.61
C ASP A 9 -3.45 -6.99 12.31
N GLY A 10 -4.38 -7.08 13.28
CA GLY A 10 -5.68 -7.73 13.08
C GLY A 10 -6.52 -7.01 12.02
N VAL A 11 -6.60 -5.68 12.09
CA VAL A 11 -7.34 -4.87 11.12
C VAL A 11 -6.71 -4.98 9.72
N ARG A 12 -5.38 -5.00 9.61
CA ARG A 12 -4.68 -5.26 8.34
C ARG A 12 -5.04 -6.63 7.77
N GLY A 13 -5.08 -7.67 8.62
CA GLY A 13 -5.48 -9.01 8.20
C GLY A 13 -6.90 -9.06 7.65
N ILE A 14 -7.85 -8.43 8.33
CA ILE A 14 -9.25 -8.33 7.88
C ILE A 14 -9.34 -7.57 6.55
N ALA A 15 -8.68 -6.42 6.43
CA ALA A 15 -8.68 -5.65 5.20
C ALA A 15 -8.03 -6.43 4.03
N ALA A 16 -6.96 -7.20 4.28
CA ALA A 16 -6.33 -8.08 3.29
C ALA A 16 -7.30 -9.20 2.83
N LEU A 17 -8.04 -9.81 3.76
CA LEU A 17 -9.05 -10.81 3.43
C LEU A 17 -10.19 -10.21 2.61
N ILE A 18 -10.64 -9.01 2.94
CA ILE A 18 -11.67 -8.31 2.17
C ILE A 18 -11.18 -8.04 0.75
N ILE A 19 -9.95 -7.53 0.57
CA ILE A 19 -9.35 -7.30 -0.76
C ILE A 19 -9.27 -8.63 -1.53
N ALA A 20 -8.74 -9.67 -0.92
CA ALA A 20 -8.53 -10.96 -1.59
C ALA A 20 -9.86 -11.64 -1.96
N CYS A 21 -10.85 -11.62 -1.06
CA CYS A 21 -12.10 -12.35 -1.26
C CYS A 21 -13.13 -11.59 -2.09
N PHE A 22 -13.13 -10.25 -2.05
CA PHE A 22 -14.21 -9.47 -2.65
C PHE A 22 -13.80 -8.64 -3.85
N LEU A 23 -12.56 -8.14 -3.90
CA LEU A 23 -12.15 -7.25 -4.98
C LEU A 23 -11.62 -8.00 -6.20
N HIS A 24 -10.95 -9.13 -6.02
CA HIS A 24 -10.47 -9.95 -7.13
C HIS A 24 -11.55 -10.84 -7.74
N TRP A 25 -12.62 -11.09 -7.02
CA TRP A 25 -13.69 -11.94 -7.50
C TRP A 25 -14.71 -11.21 -8.37
N HIS A 26 -14.68 -9.87 -8.33
CA HIS A 26 -15.63 -9.03 -9.05
C HIS A 26 -15.65 -9.27 -10.56
N ASP A 27 -14.49 -9.50 -11.16
CA ASP A 27 -14.39 -9.68 -12.61
C ASP A 27 -14.82 -11.08 -13.11
N ASN A 28 -15.00 -12.05 -12.19
CA ASN A 28 -15.24 -13.45 -12.53
C ASN A 28 -16.50 -14.07 -11.92
N ILE A 29 -17.27 -13.35 -11.09
CA ILE A 29 -18.48 -13.87 -10.44
C ILE A 29 -19.71 -13.12 -10.91
N ASN A 30 -20.79 -13.92 -11.07
CA ASN A 30 -22.13 -13.50 -11.47
C ASN A 30 -22.55 -12.21 -10.73
N PRO A 31 -22.83 -11.09 -11.48
CA PRO A 31 -23.20 -9.80 -10.90
C PRO A 31 -24.50 -9.83 -10.07
N ASN A 32 -25.21 -10.95 -10.04
CA ASN A 32 -26.45 -11.14 -9.31
C ASN A 32 -26.28 -11.60 -7.85
N PHE A 33 -25.04 -11.75 -7.35
CA PHE A 33 -24.84 -12.08 -5.95
C PHE A 33 -25.14 -10.86 -5.07
N VAL A 34 -26.25 -10.90 -4.35
CA VAL A 34 -26.84 -9.78 -3.59
C VAL A 34 -25.86 -9.10 -2.63
N LEU A 35 -24.99 -9.88 -1.97
CA LEU A 35 -23.94 -9.37 -1.07
C LEU A 35 -22.89 -8.51 -1.80
N LEU A 36 -22.51 -8.89 -3.02
CA LEU A 36 -21.57 -8.14 -3.85
C LEU A 36 -22.17 -6.82 -4.33
N ARG A 37 -23.46 -6.79 -4.65
CA ARG A 37 -24.16 -5.59 -5.09
C ARG A 37 -24.33 -4.58 -3.96
N PHE A 38 -24.53 -5.05 -2.72
CA PHE A 38 -24.57 -4.21 -1.53
C PHE A 38 -23.17 -3.62 -1.24
N TRP A 39 -22.11 -4.42 -1.46
CA TRP A 39 -20.72 -4.04 -1.20
C TRP A 39 -20.16 -3.09 -2.26
N ASN A 40 -20.48 -3.29 -3.54
CA ASN A 40 -20.05 -2.45 -4.66
C ASN A 40 -20.55 -1.00 -4.59
N GLY A 41 -21.65 -0.75 -3.87
CA GLY A 41 -22.17 0.61 -3.66
C GLY A 41 -21.46 1.35 -2.52
N TYR A 42 -20.74 0.66 -1.62
CA TYR A 42 -20.25 1.24 -0.36
C TYR A 42 -18.73 1.11 -0.13
N LEU A 43 -18.04 0.20 -0.81
CA LEU A 43 -16.59 0.00 -0.63
C LEU A 43 -15.88 -0.10 -1.97
N ASP A 44 -15.34 1.03 -2.41
CA ASP A 44 -14.34 1.03 -3.47
C ASP A 44 -13.07 0.34 -2.94
N GLY A 45 -12.58 -0.68 -3.62
CA GLY A 45 -11.36 -1.38 -3.23
C GLY A 45 -10.12 -0.51 -3.15
N ARG A 46 -10.18 0.65 -3.79
CA ARG A 46 -9.16 1.70 -3.67
C ARG A 46 -9.01 2.18 -2.24
N ILE A 47 -10.09 2.40 -1.52
CA ILE A 47 -10.09 2.88 -0.12
C ILE A 47 -9.35 1.91 0.80
N LEU A 48 -9.53 0.59 0.61
CA LEU A 48 -8.84 -0.40 1.43
C LEU A 48 -7.33 -0.40 1.19
N VAL A 49 -6.89 -0.22 -0.05
CA VAL A 49 -5.46 -0.08 -0.37
C VAL A 49 -4.87 1.17 0.27
N GLU A 50 -5.56 2.30 0.18
CA GLU A 50 -5.14 3.55 0.82
C GLU A 50 -5.08 3.41 2.35
N PHE A 51 -6.02 2.68 2.93
CA PHE A 51 -6.00 2.35 4.36
C PHE A 51 -4.74 1.53 4.75
N PHE A 52 -4.27 0.61 3.90
CA PHE A 52 -3.00 -0.09 4.14
C PHE A 52 -1.82 0.87 4.17
N PHE A 53 -1.71 1.79 3.20
CA PHE A 53 -0.65 2.78 3.19
C PHE A 53 -0.71 3.70 4.42
N LEU A 54 -1.92 4.11 4.83
CA LEU A 54 -2.14 4.92 6.02
C LEU A 54 -1.65 4.21 7.29
N ILE A 55 -2.04 2.95 7.51
CA ILE A 55 -1.57 2.16 8.65
C ILE A 55 -0.06 1.96 8.58
N SER A 56 0.52 1.77 7.38
CA SER A 56 1.96 1.67 7.22
C SER A 56 2.65 2.95 7.67
N GLY A 57 2.23 4.12 7.20
CA GLY A 57 2.78 5.40 7.62
C GLY A 57 2.70 5.63 9.13
N LEU A 58 1.55 5.34 9.73
CA LEU A 58 1.32 5.45 11.17
C LEU A 58 2.27 4.53 11.96
N THR A 59 2.34 3.25 11.59
CA THR A 59 3.17 2.26 12.31
C THR A 59 4.65 2.54 12.13
N PHE A 60 5.08 2.97 10.95
CA PHE A 60 6.47 3.33 10.71
C PHE A 60 6.91 4.54 11.53
N THR A 61 6.08 5.56 11.62
CA THR A 61 6.36 6.72 12.46
C THR A 61 6.45 6.35 13.93
N ALA A 62 5.54 5.47 14.40
CA ALA A 62 5.52 5.01 15.78
C ALA A 62 6.77 4.22 16.18
N PHE A 63 7.27 3.36 15.29
CA PHE A 63 8.34 2.41 15.64
C PHE A 63 9.72 2.82 15.16
N TYR A 64 9.82 3.50 14.03
CA TYR A 64 11.10 3.70 13.35
C TYR A 64 11.58 5.14 13.31
N MET A 65 10.68 6.15 13.34
CA MET A 65 11.09 7.53 13.18
C MET A 65 12.21 7.95 14.14
N LYS A 66 12.05 7.73 15.45
CA LYS A 66 13.05 8.08 16.44
C LYS A 66 14.33 7.26 16.28
N ARG A 67 14.20 5.96 16.02
CA ARG A 67 15.34 5.04 15.87
C ARG A 67 16.20 5.41 14.66
N ILE A 68 15.57 5.78 13.54
CA ILE A 68 16.28 6.25 12.34
C ILE A 68 16.95 7.60 12.61
N ALA A 69 16.24 8.56 13.21
CA ALA A 69 16.79 9.87 13.55
C ALA A 69 18.02 9.76 14.47
N ASN A 70 17.99 8.86 15.44
CA ASN A 70 19.09 8.59 16.37
C ASN A 70 20.20 7.69 15.76
N SER A 71 20.09 7.30 14.49
CA SER A 71 21.05 6.35 13.86
C SER A 71 21.12 4.97 14.50
N GLU A 72 20.08 4.53 15.22
CA GLU A 72 20.00 3.22 15.86
C GLU A 72 19.70 2.09 14.86
N VAL A 73 19.26 2.44 13.64
CA VAL A 73 18.93 1.50 12.57
C VAL A 73 19.63 1.96 11.30
N SER A 74 20.40 1.07 10.68
CA SER A 74 21.00 1.34 9.36
C SER A 74 19.96 1.27 8.23
N PHE A 75 20.25 1.89 7.09
CA PHE A 75 19.38 1.80 5.92
C PHE A 75 19.24 0.35 5.43
N SER A 76 20.35 -0.38 5.41
CA SER A 76 20.37 -1.79 4.98
C SER A 76 19.49 -2.66 5.87
N ASP A 77 19.62 -2.55 7.20
CA ASP A 77 18.85 -3.35 8.15
C ASP A 77 17.36 -3.01 8.08
N PHE A 78 17.06 -1.71 7.90
CA PHE A 78 15.70 -1.24 7.75
C PHE A 78 15.04 -1.85 6.50
N ILE A 79 15.66 -1.70 5.32
CA ILE A 79 15.12 -2.23 4.06
C ILE A 79 15.10 -3.76 4.09
N TYR A 80 16.16 -4.43 4.55
CA TYR A 80 16.20 -5.88 4.66
C TYR A 80 15.06 -6.43 5.51
N SER A 81 14.82 -5.83 6.68
CA SER A 81 13.72 -6.26 7.56
C SER A 81 12.33 -6.14 6.92
N ARG A 82 12.15 -5.17 6.03
CA ARG A 82 10.90 -4.99 5.27
C ARG A 82 10.82 -5.97 4.11
N PHE A 83 11.90 -6.13 3.38
CA PHE A 83 11.99 -7.08 2.29
C PHE A 83 11.67 -8.51 2.75
N VAL A 84 12.30 -8.99 3.81
CA VAL A 84 12.03 -10.33 4.37
C VAL A 84 10.57 -10.52 4.77
N ARG A 85 9.89 -9.46 5.18
CA ARG A 85 8.46 -9.50 5.52
C ARG A 85 7.56 -9.59 4.28
N LEU A 86 7.88 -8.88 3.21
CA LEU A 86 7.05 -8.77 2.00
C LEU A 86 7.35 -9.88 0.99
N ALA A 87 8.62 -10.22 0.82
CA ALA A 87 9.13 -11.10 -0.22
C ALA A 87 8.47 -12.50 -0.26
N PRO A 88 8.25 -13.21 0.85
CA PRO A 88 7.72 -14.57 0.78
C PRO A 88 6.34 -14.64 0.13
N LEU A 89 5.42 -13.76 0.53
CA LEU A 89 4.08 -13.72 -0.04
C LEU A 89 4.10 -13.16 -1.46
N TYR A 90 4.88 -12.11 -1.70
CA TYR A 90 5.01 -11.47 -3.01
C TYR A 90 5.53 -12.44 -4.07
N TYR A 91 6.68 -13.07 -3.82
CA TYR A 91 7.25 -14.02 -4.78
C TYR A 91 6.47 -15.33 -4.83
N GLY A 92 5.92 -15.79 -3.72
CA GLY A 92 5.02 -16.94 -3.70
C GLY A 92 3.83 -16.76 -4.64
N THR A 93 3.17 -15.60 -4.58
CA THR A 93 2.05 -15.29 -5.49
C THR A 93 2.50 -15.08 -6.93
N LEU A 94 3.63 -14.42 -7.17
CA LEU A 94 4.19 -14.23 -8.51
C LEU A 94 4.48 -15.59 -9.20
N PHE A 95 5.19 -16.48 -8.50
CA PHE A 95 5.52 -17.80 -9.05
C PHE A 95 4.28 -18.68 -9.20
N TYR A 96 3.33 -18.61 -8.26
CA TYR A 96 2.06 -19.34 -8.38
C TYR A 96 1.28 -18.91 -9.64
N VAL A 97 1.12 -17.60 -9.86
CA VAL A 97 0.42 -17.08 -11.05
C VAL A 97 1.18 -17.46 -12.32
N THR A 98 2.51 -17.35 -12.33
CA THR A 98 3.35 -17.76 -13.47
C THR A 98 3.17 -19.25 -13.77
N PHE A 99 3.16 -20.10 -12.76
CA PHE A 99 2.93 -21.54 -12.92
C PHE A 99 1.54 -21.80 -13.52
N MET A 100 0.49 -21.15 -13.02
CA MET A 100 -0.86 -21.28 -13.56
C MET A 100 -0.96 -20.81 -15.02
N LEU A 101 -0.25 -19.75 -15.41
CA LEU A 101 -0.17 -19.28 -16.79
C LEU A 101 0.49 -20.32 -17.71
N ILE A 102 1.56 -20.97 -17.26
CA ILE A 102 2.24 -22.05 -18.00
C ILE A 102 1.31 -23.25 -18.19
N LEU A 103 0.63 -23.69 -17.12
CA LEU A 103 -0.32 -24.80 -17.21
C LEU A 103 -1.45 -24.50 -18.20
N ARG A 104 -2.03 -23.29 -18.14
CA ARG A 104 -3.08 -22.87 -19.08
C ARG A 104 -2.62 -22.90 -20.52
N LYS A 105 -1.39 -22.47 -20.80
CA LYS A 105 -0.79 -22.52 -22.14
C LYS A 105 -0.61 -23.97 -22.62
N ILE A 106 -0.15 -24.88 -21.75
CA ILE A 106 0.04 -26.29 -22.06
C ILE A 106 -1.31 -26.97 -22.37
N PHE A 107 -2.32 -26.72 -21.56
CA PHE A 107 -3.63 -27.35 -21.70
C PHE A 107 -4.60 -26.60 -22.60
N SER A 108 -4.18 -25.51 -23.23
CA SER A 108 -5.00 -24.66 -24.12
C SER A 108 -6.32 -24.21 -23.48
N VAL A 109 -6.33 -23.95 -22.18
CA VAL A 109 -7.53 -23.56 -21.41
C VAL A 109 -7.66 -22.05 -21.36
N GLY A 110 -8.57 -21.48 -22.14
CA GLY A 110 -9.09 -20.11 -22.06
C GLY A 110 -8.04 -18.98 -21.99
N THR A 111 -8.51 -17.74 -22.00
CA THR A 111 -7.66 -16.55 -21.83
C THR A 111 -7.51 -16.17 -20.37
N PHE A 112 -6.33 -15.66 -19.99
CA PHE A 112 -6.12 -15.04 -18.67
C PHE A 112 -6.63 -13.58 -18.72
N THR A 113 -7.04 -13.03 -17.59
CA THR A 113 -7.64 -11.70 -17.50
C THR A 113 -6.67 -10.61 -17.98
N TYR A 114 -5.36 -10.79 -17.76
CA TYR A 114 -4.35 -9.82 -18.15
C TYR A 114 -3.60 -10.26 -19.41
N GLN A 115 -3.41 -9.32 -20.37
CA GLN A 115 -2.79 -9.60 -21.66
C GLN A 115 -1.26 -9.63 -21.61
N TYR A 116 -0.65 -8.82 -20.73
CA TYR A 116 0.80 -8.57 -20.70
C TYR A 116 1.51 -9.48 -19.68
N ASN A 117 1.49 -10.79 -19.92
CA ASN A 117 2.18 -11.79 -19.08
C ASN A 117 3.40 -12.36 -19.82
N ASP A 118 4.29 -11.48 -20.25
CA ASP A 118 5.54 -11.81 -20.96
C ASP A 118 6.78 -11.75 -20.04
N VAL A 119 7.94 -12.07 -20.59
CA VAL A 119 9.20 -12.10 -19.86
C VAL A 119 9.60 -10.70 -19.37
N HIS A 120 9.32 -9.63 -20.13
CA HIS A 120 9.62 -8.26 -19.72
C HIS A 120 8.87 -7.91 -18.45
N HIS A 121 7.55 -8.11 -18.43
CA HIS A 121 6.72 -7.82 -17.26
C HIS A 121 7.04 -8.77 -16.08
N PHE A 122 7.44 -10.02 -16.34
CA PHE A 122 7.92 -10.92 -15.30
C PHE A 122 9.16 -10.37 -14.59
N VAL A 123 10.15 -9.89 -15.36
CA VAL A 123 11.38 -9.29 -14.80
C VAL A 123 11.05 -8.02 -13.99
N LEU A 124 10.16 -7.15 -14.47
CA LEU A 124 9.73 -5.97 -13.71
C LEU A 124 9.08 -6.35 -12.37
N ASN A 125 8.23 -7.38 -12.37
CA ASN A 125 7.65 -7.91 -11.13
C ASN A 125 8.73 -8.54 -10.23
N LEU A 126 9.66 -9.30 -10.80
CA LEU A 126 10.75 -9.91 -10.02
C LEU A 126 11.60 -8.86 -9.29
N LEU A 127 11.79 -7.71 -9.91
CA LEU A 127 12.54 -6.58 -9.33
C LEU A 127 11.68 -5.64 -8.47
N MET A 128 10.37 -5.88 -8.35
CA MET A 128 9.41 -5.00 -7.67
C MET A 128 9.38 -3.56 -8.21
N ILE A 129 9.59 -3.38 -9.52
CA ILE A 129 9.63 -2.06 -10.19
C ILE A 129 8.54 -1.89 -11.24
N GLN A 130 7.58 -2.80 -11.30
CA GLN A 130 6.54 -2.83 -12.33
C GLN A 130 5.68 -1.56 -12.36
N ASN A 131 5.53 -0.83 -11.25
CA ASN A 131 4.66 0.33 -11.20
C ASN A 131 5.39 1.69 -11.33
N TYR A 132 6.61 1.69 -11.86
CA TYR A 132 7.38 2.92 -12.11
C TYR A 132 7.36 3.32 -13.59
N GLY A 133 6.23 3.12 -14.27
CA GLY A 133 6.03 3.53 -15.66
C GLY A 133 6.77 2.67 -16.69
N LEU A 134 7.26 1.51 -16.30
CA LEU A 134 7.98 0.57 -17.17
C LEU A 134 7.09 -0.52 -17.73
N GLN A 135 5.87 -0.66 -17.21
CA GLN A 135 4.87 -1.63 -17.70
C GLN A 135 3.81 -0.95 -18.55
N THR A 136 3.18 -1.74 -19.43
CA THR A 136 2.13 -1.25 -20.33
C THR A 136 0.77 -1.26 -19.65
N ASP A 137 0.46 -2.30 -18.88
CA ASP A 137 -0.84 -2.50 -18.21
C ASP A 137 -0.70 -3.50 -17.05
N ALA A 138 -1.80 -3.81 -16.38
CA ALA A 138 -1.87 -4.83 -15.35
C ALA A 138 -1.42 -6.20 -15.88
N ASN A 139 -0.62 -6.92 -15.09
CA ASN A 139 -0.04 -8.20 -15.47
C ASN A 139 0.17 -9.10 -14.25
N PHE A 140 0.36 -10.39 -14.44
CA PHE A 140 0.56 -11.40 -13.40
C PHE A 140 -0.38 -11.24 -12.21
N ASN A 141 0.10 -10.68 -11.14
CA ASN A 141 -0.66 -10.34 -9.94
C ASN A 141 -0.86 -8.81 -9.89
N ALA A 142 -1.96 -8.32 -10.42
CA ALA A 142 -2.21 -6.89 -10.56
C ALA A 142 -2.10 -6.12 -9.23
N ILE A 143 -2.56 -6.70 -8.10
CA ILE A 143 -2.48 -6.05 -6.77
C ILE A 143 -1.04 -5.83 -6.32
N SER A 144 -0.08 -6.55 -6.86
CA SER A 144 1.33 -6.44 -6.46
C SER A 144 1.96 -5.06 -6.70
N TRP A 145 1.30 -4.18 -7.47
CA TRP A 145 1.70 -2.78 -7.61
C TRP A 145 1.77 -2.04 -6.26
N THR A 146 0.93 -2.44 -5.30
CA THR A 146 0.91 -1.83 -3.95
C THR A 146 2.20 -2.07 -3.20
N VAL A 147 2.80 -3.26 -3.33
CA VAL A 147 4.09 -3.60 -2.71
C VAL A 147 5.22 -2.77 -3.30
N CYS A 148 5.21 -2.55 -4.62
CA CYS A 148 6.16 -1.68 -5.31
C CYS A 148 6.14 -0.26 -4.72
N ILE A 149 4.95 0.33 -4.57
CA ILE A 149 4.79 1.67 -3.98
C ILE A 149 5.14 1.66 -2.48
N GLU A 150 4.81 0.61 -1.76
CA GLU A 150 5.14 0.49 -0.33
C GLU A 150 6.66 0.53 -0.11
N VAL A 151 7.44 -0.17 -0.92
CA VAL A 151 8.91 -0.13 -0.88
C VAL A 151 9.43 1.28 -1.14
N LEU A 152 8.86 2.00 -2.12
CA LEU A 152 9.23 3.41 -2.37
C LEU A 152 8.95 4.28 -1.14
N MET A 153 7.77 4.13 -0.53
CA MET A 153 7.41 4.91 0.67
C MET A 153 8.36 4.62 1.84
N TYR A 154 8.86 3.40 1.97
CA TYR A 154 9.86 3.05 2.99
C TYR A 154 11.18 3.80 2.77
N ILE A 155 11.65 3.86 1.53
CA ILE A 155 12.88 4.58 1.18
C ILE A 155 12.71 6.08 1.46
N VAL A 156 11.64 6.69 0.97
CA VAL A 156 11.34 8.11 1.17
C VAL A 156 11.20 8.43 2.66
N PHE A 157 10.48 7.61 3.42
CA PHE A 157 10.33 7.77 4.87
C PHE A 157 11.67 7.74 5.59
N PHE A 158 12.54 6.77 5.27
CA PHE A 158 13.87 6.67 5.86
C PHE A 158 14.70 7.92 5.62
N VAL A 159 14.74 8.39 4.36
CA VAL A 159 15.49 9.61 3.97
C VAL A 159 14.97 10.81 4.73
N ILE A 160 13.66 11.02 4.82
CA ILE A 160 13.06 12.15 5.54
C ILE A 160 13.42 12.07 7.03
N CYS A 161 13.27 10.92 7.67
CA CYS A 161 13.62 10.76 9.09
C CYS A 161 15.09 11.05 9.37
N LYS A 162 15.98 10.76 8.42
CA LYS A 162 17.42 11.02 8.53
C LYS A 162 17.78 12.49 8.32
N MET A 163 17.09 13.16 7.40
CA MET A 163 17.35 14.56 7.07
C MET A 163 16.72 15.56 8.04
N THR A 164 15.61 15.19 8.67
CA THR A 164 14.84 16.11 9.51
C THR A 164 15.33 16.14 10.94
N LYS A 165 15.73 17.32 11.40
CA LYS A 165 16.18 17.54 12.79
C LYS A 165 15.04 18.00 13.71
N THR A 166 13.99 18.60 13.17
CA THR A 166 12.88 19.16 13.93
C THR A 166 11.53 18.57 13.50
N LYS A 167 10.57 18.53 14.43
CA LYS A 167 9.20 18.09 14.10
C LYS A 167 8.54 18.99 13.05
N HIS A 168 8.79 20.30 13.11
CA HIS A 168 8.21 21.25 12.15
C HIS A 168 8.69 20.99 10.73
N THR A 169 9.99 20.74 10.53
CA THR A 169 10.52 20.37 9.23
C THR A 169 9.94 19.05 8.72
N TYR A 170 9.79 18.06 9.61
CA TYR A 170 9.17 16.79 9.27
C TYR A 170 7.71 17.00 8.80
N PHE A 171 6.91 17.78 9.55
CA PHE A 171 5.54 18.09 9.16
C PHE A 171 5.45 18.82 7.84
N ALA A 172 6.31 19.83 7.62
CA ALA A 172 6.33 20.58 6.37
C ALA A 172 6.62 19.69 5.17
N ILE A 173 7.61 18.77 5.29
CA ILE A 173 7.92 17.80 4.23
C ILE A 173 6.76 16.83 4.00
N CYS A 174 6.16 16.28 5.05
CA CYS A 174 5.01 15.37 4.91
C CYS A 174 3.83 16.06 4.20
N TRP A 175 3.50 17.30 4.57
CA TRP A 175 2.47 18.07 3.88
C TRP A 175 2.84 18.36 2.43
N GLY A 176 4.10 18.72 2.16
CA GLY A 176 4.59 18.90 0.79
C GLY A 176 4.41 17.64 -0.06
N LEU A 177 4.73 16.47 0.48
CA LEU A 177 4.55 15.19 -0.21
C LEU A 177 3.07 14.84 -0.41
N ILE A 178 2.19 15.16 0.52
CA ILE A 178 0.74 14.99 0.35
C ILE A 178 0.23 15.87 -0.79
N ILE A 179 0.66 17.14 -0.86
CA ILE A 179 0.28 18.06 -1.94
C ILE A 179 0.79 17.54 -3.29
N VAL A 180 2.06 17.14 -3.36
CA VAL A 180 2.62 16.53 -4.59
C VAL A 180 1.86 15.27 -4.95
N GLY A 181 1.56 14.41 -3.98
CA GLY A 181 0.76 13.20 -4.20
C GLY A 181 -0.63 13.50 -4.78
N TYR A 182 -1.29 14.54 -4.27
CA TYR A 182 -2.59 14.97 -4.78
C TYR A 182 -2.52 15.49 -6.22
N THR A 183 -1.50 16.27 -6.56
CA THR A 183 -1.31 16.72 -7.95
C THR A 183 -1.05 15.56 -8.90
N LEU A 184 -0.31 14.54 -8.45
CA LEU A 184 -0.04 13.33 -9.25
C LEU A 184 -1.30 12.47 -9.46
N GLU A 185 -2.12 12.34 -8.42
CA GLU A 185 -3.38 11.59 -8.52
C GLU A 185 -4.36 12.25 -9.50
N LYS A 186 -4.44 13.59 -9.49
CA LYS A 186 -5.32 14.37 -10.37
C LYS A 186 -4.79 14.55 -11.78
N SER A 187 -3.48 14.42 -11.99
CA SER A 187 -2.93 14.44 -13.33
C SER A 187 -3.42 13.20 -14.08
N ASP A 188 -4.11 13.40 -15.20
CA ASP A 188 -4.61 12.33 -16.10
C ASP A 188 -3.45 11.62 -16.84
N TRP A 189 -2.43 11.25 -16.12
CA TRP A 189 -1.25 10.55 -16.62
C TRP A 189 -1.54 9.06 -16.89
N LYS A 190 -2.81 8.76 -17.14
CA LYS A 190 -3.32 7.42 -17.42
C LYS A 190 -2.77 6.79 -18.72
N GLY A 191 -1.96 7.49 -19.48
CA GLY A 191 -1.50 7.01 -20.79
C GLY A 191 0.00 6.98 -21.02
N SER A 192 0.85 7.49 -20.13
CA SER A 192 2.28 7.49 -20.37
C SER A 192 2.98 6.33 -19.68
N THR A 193 3.16 5.26 -20.38
CA THR A 193 3.91 4.06 -20.03
C THR A 193 5.37 4.32 -19.58
N PHE A 194 5.87 5.55 -19.74
CA PHE A 194 7.25 5.95 -19.46
C PHE A 194 7.42 6.98 -18.34
N THR A 195 6.40 7.22 -17.51
CA THR A 195 6.52 8.14 -16.39
C THR A 195 6.88 7.39 -15.12
N LEU A 196 8.06 7.68 -14.58
CA LEU A 196 8.52 7.22 -13.27
C LEU A 196 7.56 7.64 -12.13
N VAL A 197 6.67 8.59 -12.42
CA VAL A 197 5.76 9.19 -11.45
C VAL A 197 4.34 9.11 -11.98
N ASN A 198 3.45 8.42 -11.27
CA ASN A 198 2.09 8.15 -11.70
C ASN A 198 1.07 8.30 -10.55
N ALA A 199 -0.22 8.20 -10.87
CA ALA A 199 -1.30 8.36 -9.91
C ALA A 199 -1.22 7.38 -8.72
N ASN A 200 -0.72 6.15 -8.92
CA ASN A 200 -0.58 5.16 -7.85
C ASN A 200 0.48 5.59 -6.82
N ILE A 201 1.59 6.19 -7.28
CA ILE A 201 2.60 6.81 -6.40
C ILE A 201 1.95 7.94 -5.60
N GLY A 202 1.16 8.80 -6.27
CA GLY A 202 0.43 9.89 -5.63
C GLY A 202 -0.47 9.39 -4.49
N ARG A 203 -1.27 8.36 -4.74
CA ARG A 203 -2.14 7.71 -3.74
C ARG A 203 -1.35 7.15 -2.56
N GLY A 204 -0.23 6.46 -2.84
CA GLY A 204 0.66 5.96 -1.79
C GLY A 204 1.26 7.08 -0.94
N MET A 205 1.70 8.19 -1.57
CA MET A 205 2.23 9.36 -0.87
C MET A 205 1.19 10.00 0.05
N ILE A 206 -0.02 10.26 -0.46
CA ILE A 206 -1.11 10.85 0.32
C ILE A 206 -1.39 10.01 1.55
N ALA A 207 -1.74 8.74 1.34
CA ALA A 207 -2.20 7.87 2.42
C ALA A 207 -1.08 7.57 3.44
N PHE A 208 0.14 7.28 2.99
CA PHE A 208 1.26 6.96 3.87
C PHE A 208 1.66 8.15 4.74
N PHE A 209 1.87 9.33 4.14
CA PHE A 209 2.30 10.50 4.90
C PHE A 209 1.19 11.12 5.74
N PHE A 210 -0.07 10.98 5.31
CA PHE A 210 -1.21 11.31 6.18
C PHE A 210 -1.25 10.39 7.41
N GLY A 211 -1.05 9.09 7.25
CA GLY A 211 -0.91 8.14 8.35
C GLY A 211 0.24 8.49 9.29
N SER A 212 1.36 8.94 8.73
CA SER A 212 2.52 9.40 9.51
C SER A 212 2.19 10.65 10.36
N LEU A 213 1.47 11.61 9.82
CA LEU A 213 1.01 12.80 10.56
C LEU A 213 -0.04 12.44 11.61
N LEU A 214 -0.95 11.52 11.29
CA LEU A 214 -1.99 11.02 12.18
C LEU A 214 -1.40 10.42 13.47
N TYR A 215 -0.22 9.78 13.39
CA TYR A 215 0.48 9.27 14.58
C TYR A 215 0.64 10.34 15.66
N PHE A 216 1.00 11.56 15.30
CA PHE A 216 1.22 12.65 16.28
C PHE A 216 -0.09 13.13 16.90
N LEU A 217 -1.17 13.15 16.12
CA LEU A 217 -2.50 13.49 16.64
C LEU A 217 -2.97 12.43 17.63
N LEU A 218 -2.82 11.15 17.28
CA LEU A 218 -3.18 10.04 18.17
C LEU A 218 -2.32 10.01 19.43
N LEU A 219 -1.04 10.33 19.33
CA LEU A 219 -0.14 10.41 20.48
C LEU A 219 -0.59 11.53 21.44
N LYS A 220 -0.92 12.70 20.90
CA LYS A 220 -1.43 13.83 21.70
C LYS A 220 -2.78 13.50 22.36
N ALA A 221 -3.71 12.91 21.63
CA ALA A 221 -5.00 12.47 22.15
C ALA A 221 -4.86 11.43 23.28
N TYR A 222 -3.94 10.47 23.10
CA TYR A 222 -3.63 9.48 24.15
C TYR A 222 -3.05 10.11 25.41
N GLN A 223 -2.16 11.09 25.27
CA GLN A 223 -1.61 11.83 26.41
C GLN A 223 -2.68 12.67 27.13
N GLY A 224 -3.69 13.14 26.38
CA GLY A 224 -4.86 13.85 26.93
C GLY A 224 -5.94 12.94 27.56
N GLY A 225 -5.69 11.65 27.75
CA GLY A 225 -6.61 10.71 28.41
C GLY A 225 -7.71 10.10 27.52
N ILE A 226 -7.73 10.39 26.23
CA ILE A 226 -8.69 9.80 25.29
C ILE A 226 -8.29 8.36 24.99
N ARG A 227 -9.21 7.42 25.18
CA ARG A 227 -8.94 5.99 24.90
C ARG A 227 -8.71 5.77 23.42
N LEU A 228 -7.55 5.20 23.04
CA LEU A 228 -7.13 4.96 21.67
C LEU A 228 -8.18 4.15 20.85
N LYS A 229 -8.93 3.27 21.53
CA LYS A 229 -10.02 2.51 20.92
C LYS A 229 -11.15 3.36 20.33
N LEU A 230 -11.51 4.47 21.00
CA LEU A 230 -12.54 5.39 20.50
C LEU A 230 -12.08 6.12 19.23
N ILE A 231 -10.84 6.55 19.20
CA ILE A 231 -10.28 7.26 18.03
C ILE A 231 -10.18 6.31 16.83
N MET A 232 -9.71 5.09 17.04
CA MET A 232 -9.64 4.10 15.97
C MET A 232 -11.02 3.73 15.43
N PHE A 233 -12.01 3.59 16.30
CA PHE A 233 -13.39 3.35 15.89
C PHE A 233 -13.94 4.53 15.07
N SER A 234 -13.67 5.77 15.48
CA SER A 234 -14.10 6.97 14.73
C SER A 234 -13.42 7.08 13.36
N ILE A 235 -12.15 6.70 13.23
CA ILE A 235 -11.45 6.67 11.95
C ILE A 235 -12.04 5.61 11.04
N MET A 236 -12.32 4.40 11.56
CA MET A 236 -12.95 3.34 10.79
C MET A 236 -14.34 3.74 10.29
N THR A 237 -15.16 4.35 11.15
CA THR A 237 -16.50 4.82 10.76
C THR A 237 -16.44 5.97 9.76
N ALA A 238 -15.50 6.90 9.87
CA ALA A 238 -15.31 7.98 8.90
C ALA A 238 -14.88 7.46 7.53
N CYS A 239 -14.03 6.42 7.48
CA CYS A 239 -13.62 5.78 6.22
C CYS A 239 -14.72 4.93 5.57
N THR A 240 -15.78 4.57 6.32
CA THR A 240 -16.91 3.78 5.79
C THR A 240 -18.10 4.64 5.36
N LEU A 241 -18.14 5.92 5.73
CA LEU A 241 -19.26 6.84 5.47
C LEU A 241 -18.93 7.92 4.42
N GLY A 242 -17.71 8.00 3.93
CA GLY A 242 -17.24 8.91 2.85
C GLY A 242 -16.92 8.15 1.57
#